data_767b22449b4e5d5d5c9833d9e1441e0d
#
_entry.id   767b22449b4e5d5d5c9833d9e1441e0d
#
_cell.length_a   1.000
_cell.length_b   1.000
_cell.length_c   1.000
_cell.angle_alpha   90.00
_cell.angle_beta   90.00
_cell.angle_gamma   90.00
#
_symmetry.space_group_name_H-M   'P 1'
#
loop_
_entity.id
_entity.type
_entity.pdbx_description
1 polymer ?
#
loop_
_entity_poly.entity_id
_entity_poly.type
_entity_poly.pdbx_seq_one_letter_code
_entity_poly.pdbx_strand_id
1 'polypeptide(L)'
;MYQINDILNTIIQGDTLDVLKQIPNDSIDCVITSPPYWSLRNYEIEGQLGQEKTFQEYIEKLITIFIEIKRILKPTGTCFVNIGDTYISKGATRHKGYVDPKYPNGRVGGDCEPSGLKQTIESKNLALIPFRFAVEMQNRGWIVRNTIIWHKPNCMPESAKDRFTVDFEYVFFFVKNQKYYFEQQLEEFAQSSIERVKYGITKNNKMMSGNYSIQYDNTIKLFKKANNGELNRRNKRCVWSITTKPFKGAHFATFPPDLIEPMIKAGCPEFVCKKCGKPREKQFCKKEHLGNEKPQSPKFKFSNSLVNSAGGRPFYYTEQRKYPVNQKEFAIFLKSYVKGHEQELDNVFTPTTWRHWIRTDNSGSALPDREQYLLLKQICGFPDDFDEQMTTTVTILVDDKGNKKEFCGWTDCGCGAGFEPGIVLDPFMGSGTTAVVAKKLGRNYIGIELNPKYIEIANKRINETKIVDDLFAVIQK
;
A
#
# COMPACT_ATOMS: atom_id res chain seq x y z
N MET A 1 0.67 -23.09 24.19
CA MET A 1 -0.18 -22.19 23.36
C MET A 1 0.14 -20.78 23.82
N TYR A 2 0.49 -19.89 22.91
CA TYR A 2 0.80 -18.48 23.24
C TYR A 2 -0.45 -17.73 23.69
N GLN A 3 -0.28 -16.78 24.61
CA GLN A 3 -1.24 -15.69 24.77
C GLN A 3 -0.92 -14.63 23.72
N ILE A 4 -1.91 -14.13 23.01
CA ILE A 4 -1.68 -13.22 21.87
C ILE A 4 -0.91 -11.95 22.30
N ASN A 5 -1.22 -11.44 23.49
CA ASN A 5 -0.59 -10.22 24.01
C ASN A 5 0.91 -10.38 24.30
N ASP A 6 1.35 -11.60 24.63
CA ASP A 6 2.76 -11.87 24.96
C ASP A 6 3.66 -11.88 23.73
N ILE A 7 3.07 -12.08 22.53
CA ILE A 7 3.79 -12.17 21.27
C ILE A 7 3.55 -10.96 20.35
N LEU A 8 2.77 -9.96 20.79
CA LEU A 8 2.57 -8.74 20.01
C LEU A 8 3.90 -7.98 19.84
N ASN A 9 4.10 -7.48 18.63
CA ASN A 9 5.26 -6.68 18.25
C ASN A 9 6.60 -7.41 18.45
N THR A 10 6.59 -8.74 18.26
CA THR A 10 7.77 -9.60 18.35
C THR A 10 7.98 -10.41 17.07
N ILE A 11 9.19 -10.94 16.91
CA ILE A 11 9.53 -11.95 15.92
C ILE A 11 9.90 -13.22 16.66
N ILE A 12 9.14 -14.28 16.42
CA ILE A 12 9.31 -15.57 17.05
C ILE A 12 10.27 -16.39 16.18
N GLN A 13 11.38 -16.88 16.79
CA GLN A 13 12.28 -17.80 16.12
C GLN A 13 11.71 -19.20 16.10
N GLY A 14 11.58 -19.81 14.93
CA GLY A 14 11.14 -21.20 14.83
C GLY A 14 10.62 -21.59 13.46
N ASP A 15 10.28 -22.87 13.32
CA ASP A 15 9.56 -23.36 12.17
C ASP A 15 8.16 -22.74 12.11
N THR A 16 7.78 -22.29 10.93
CA THR A 16 6.51 -21.59 10.71
C THR A 16 5.30 -22.40 11.15
N LEU A 17 5.24 -23.68 10.76
CA LEU A 17 4.09 -24.54 11.05
C LEU A 17 3.97 -24.81 12.56
N ASP A 18 5.09 -25.04 13.24
CA ASP A 18 5.11 -25.35 14.67
C ASP A 18 4.74 -24.12 15.52
N VAL A 19 5.20 -22.94 15.12
CA VAL A 19 4.81 -21.69 15.78
C VAL A 19 3.34 -21.37 15.53
N LEU A 20 2.85 -21.51 14.29
CA LEU A 20 1.44 -21.25 13.95
C LEU A 20 0.48 -22.09 14.78
N LYS A 21 0.78 -23.39 15.01
CA LYS A 21 -0.04 -24.28 15.86
C LYS A 21 -0.21 -23.77 17.30
N GLN A 22 0.70 -22.93 17.75
CA GLN A 22 0.66 -22.37 19.12
C GLN A 22 -0.10 -21.04 19.19
N ILE A 23 -0.39 -20.39 18.06
CA ILE A 23 -1.17 -19.15 18.00
C ILE A 23 -2.67 -19.46 18.17
N PRO A 24 -3.41 -18.69 18.98
CA PRO A 24 -4.84 -18.91 19.19
C PRO A 24 -5.67 -18.77 17.91
N ASN A 25 -6.82 -19.46 17.86
CA ASN A 25 -7.79 -19.31 16.77
C ASN A 25 -8.31 -17.87 16.70
N ASP A 26 -8.66 -17.42 15.49
CA ASP A 26 -9.37 -16.16 15.25
C ASP A 26 -8.73 -14.93 15.94
N SER A 27 -7.38 -14.89 15.99
CA SER A 27 -6.61 -13.86 16.70
C SER A 27 -5.96 -12.83 15.76
N ILE A 28 -5.73 -13.15 14.50
CA ILE A 28 -4.99 -12.35 13.53
C ILE A 28 -5.95 -11.61 12.58
N ASP A 29 -5.72 -10.32 12.34
CA ASP A 29 -6.55 -9.51 11.44
C ASP A 29 -6.10 -9.58 9.98
N CYS A 30 -4.79 -9.60 9.74
CA CYS A 30 -4.24 -9.58 8.39
C CYS A 30 -2.95 -10.41 8.31
N VAL A 31 -2.82 -11.20 7.26
CA VAL A 31 -1.57 -11.90 6.92
C VAL A 31 -1.01 -11.31 5.65
N ILE A 32 0.28 -10.95 5.67
CA ILE A 32 1.01 -10.47 4.48
C ILE A 32 2.35 -11.17 4.46
N THR A 33 2.61 -11.90 3.40
CA THR A 33 3.81 -12.74 3.36
C THR A 33 4.30 -13.01 1.95
N SER A 34 5.58 -13.39 1.87
CA SER A 34 6.22 -13.97 0.70
C SER A 34 6.97 -15.24 1.14
N PRO A 35 6.38 -16.43 0.96
CA PRO A 35 7.04 -17.66 1.33
C PRO A 35 8.33 -17.87 0.51
N PRO A 36 9.31 -18.64 1.00
CA PRO A 36 10.48 -19.02 0.21
C PRO A 36 10.05 -19.68 -1.11
N TYR A 37 10.57 -19.18 -2.23
CA TYR A 37 10.19 -19.68 -3.55
C TYR A 37 10.85 -21.03 -3.85
N TRP A 38 10.10 -21.93 -4.47
CA TRP A 38 10.56 -23.26 -4.81
C TRP A 38 11.78 -23.21 -5.76
N SER A 39 12.84 -23.94 -5.39
CA SER A 39 14.07 -24.13 -6.17
C SER A 39 14.84 -22.84 -6.55
N LEU A 40 14.49 -21.69 -5.95
CA LEU A 40 15.18 -20.42 -6.25
C LEU A 40 16.30 -20.10 -5.28
N ARG A 41 16.21 -20.52 -4.01
CA ARG A 41 17.19 -20.13 -2.98
C ARG A 41 17.39 -21.20 -1.94
N ASN A 42 18.66 -21.42 -1.60
CA ASN A 42 19.05 -22.14 -0.41
C ASN A 42 19.49 -21.14 0.65
N TYR A 43 18.84 -21.15 1.81
CA TYR A 43 19.18 -20.30 2.96
C TYR A 43 20.14 -21.03 3.93
N GLU A 44 20.58 -22.24 3.57
CA GLU A 44 21.52 -23.09 4.36
C GLU A 44 21.03 -23.39 5.78
N ILE A 45 19.71 -23.55 5.93
CA ILE A 45 19.07 -23.90 7.21
C ILE A 45 18.26 -25.17 7.02
N GLU A 46 18.47 -26.13 7.92
CA GLU A 46 17.72 -27.37 7.95
C GLU A 46 16.22 -27.09 8.17
N GLY A 47 15.37 -27.78 7.43
CA GLY A 47 13.91 -27.61 7.50
C GLY A 47 13.35 -26.45 6.67
N GLN A 48 14.19 -25.69 5.95
CA GLN A 48 13.68 -24.59 5.11
C GLN A 48 12.71 -25.10 4.04
N LEU A 49 11.67 -24.30 3.80
CA LEU A 49 10.74 -24.45 2.70
C LEU A 49 11.40 -24.02 1.37
N GLY A 50 10.98 -24.63 0.24
CA GLY A 50 11.44 -24.27 -1.10
C GLY A 50 12.58 -25.15 -1.62
N GLN A 51 12.98 -26.20 -0.88
CA GLN A 51 13.99 -27.19 -1.28
C GLN A 51 13.38 -28.60 -1.53
N GLU A 52 12.08 -28.66 -1.66
CA GLU A 52 11.34 -29.90 -1.93
C GLU A 52 11.75 -30.48 -3.29
N LYS A 53 11.76 -31.82 -3.41
CA LYS A 53 12.14 -32.52 -4.62
C LYS A 53 11.19 -32.25 -5.78
N THR A 54 9.93 -32.01 -5.49
CA THR A 54 8.89 -31.71 -6.48
C THR A 54 8.11 -30.43 -6.11
N PHE A 55 7.58 -29.75 -7.11
CA PHE A 55 6.73 -28.59 -6.83
C PHE A 55 5.41 -29.00 -6.16
N GLN A 56 4.96 -30.25 -6.35
CA GLN A 56 3.79 -30.80 -5.67
C GLN A 56 4.02 -30.85 -4.17
N GLU A 57 5.14 -31.44 -3.72
CA GLU A 57 5.52 -31.48 -2.30
C GLU A 57 5.64 -30.07 -1.70
N TYR A 58 6.20 -29.14 -2.45
CA TYR A 58 6.29 -27.74 -2.03
C TYR A 58 4.90 -27.11 -1.82
N ILE A 59 3.99 -27.28 -2.78
CA ILE A 59 2.62 -26.77 -2.68
C ILE A 59 1.88 -27.40 -1.51
N GLU A 60 2.00 -28.73 -1.32
CA GLU A 60 1.37 -29.44 -0.21
C GLU A 60 1.83 -28.91 1.16
N LYS A 61 3.14 -28.66 1.32
CA LYS A 61 3.68 -28.03 2.53
C LYS A 61 3.16 -26.62 2.72
N LEU A 62 3.15 -25.80 1.67
CA LEU A 62 2.56 -24.48 1.71
C LEU A 62 1.09 -24.53 2.17
N ILE A 63 0.29 -25.38 1.55
CA ILE A 63 -1.12 -25.53 1.89
C ILE A 63 -1.31 -25.93 3.35
N THR A 64 -0.47 -26.82 3.88
CA THR A 64 -0.51 -27.19 5.30
C THR A 64 -0.32 -25.96 6.20
N ILE A 65 0.63 -25.08 5.88
CA ILE A 65 0.85 -23.82 6.59
C ILE A 65 -0.37 -22.91 6.46
N PHE A 66 -0.95 -22.79 5.26
CA PHE A 66 -2.10 -21.90 5.03
C PHE A 66 -3.42 -22.43 5.62
N ILE A 67 -3.53 -23.71 5.92
CA ILE A 67 -4.61 -24.27 6.75
C ILE A 67 -4.53 -23.70 8.18
N GLU A 68 -3.34 -23.69 8.79
CA GLU A 68 -3.12 -23.11 10.10
C GLU A 68 -3.31 -21.59 10.08
N ILE A 69 -2.85 -20.89 9.03
CA ILE A 69 -3.13 -19.47 8.83
C ILE A 69 -4.65 -19.22 8.79
N LYS A 70 -5.43 -20.06 8.11
CA LYS A 70 -6.88 -19.92 8.06
C LYS A 70 -7.52 -20.11 9.44
N ARG A 71 -7.00 -21.00 10.27
CA ARG A 71 -7.48 -21.25 11.63
C ARG A 71 -7.28 -20.01 12.52
N ILE A 72 -6.08 -19.42 12.51
CA ILE A 72 -5.74 -18.27 13.35
C ILE A 72 -6.29 -16.94 12.84
N LEU A 73 -6.60 -16.85 11.56
CA LEU A 73 -7.17 -15.64 10.96
C LEU A 73 -8.59 -15.40 11.46
N LYS A 74 -8.91 -14.19 11.91
CA LYS A 74 -10.26 -13.80 12.33
C LYS A 74 -11.28 -14.02 11.20
N PRO A 75 -12.59 -14.17 11.51
CA PRO A 75 -13.63 -14.31 10.49
C PRO A 75 -13.65 -13.16 9.46
N THR A 76 -13.26 -11.95 9.87
CA THR A 76 -13.14 -10.77 9.01
C THR A 76 -11.75 -10.57 8.43
N GLY A 77 -10.83 -11.48 8.68
CA GLY A 77 -9.42 -11.33 8.35
C GLY A 77 -9.11 -11.50 6.87
N THR A 78 -7.97 -10.96 6.47
CA THR A 78 -7.47 -10.94 5.10
C THR A 78 -6.08 -11.57 4.99
N CYS A 79 -5.74 -12.07 3.81
CA CYS A 79 -4.43 -12.68 3.57
C CYS A 79 -3.91 -12.28 2.18
N PHE A 80 -2.69 -11.73 2.15
CA PHE A 80 -1.99 -11.36 0.91
C PHE A 80 -0.71 -12.18 0.80
N VAL A 81 -0.54 -12.85 -0.35
CA VAL A 81 0.61 -13.74 -0.59
C VAL A 81 1.32 -13.33 -1.86
N ASN A 82 2.55 -12.83 -1.72
CA ASN A 82 3.44 -12.59 -2.84
C ASN A 82 4.20 -13.88 -3.15
N ILE A 83 4.09 -14.38 -4.37
CA ILE A 83 4.74 -15.60 -4.79
C ILE A 83 5.21 -15.50 -6.24
N GLY A 84 6.46 -15.86 -6.47
CA GLY A 84 7.06 -15.91 -7.80
C GLY A 84 6.96 -17.29 -8.44
N ASP A 85 7.18 -17.34 -9.75
CA ASP A 85 7.20 -18.57 -10.54
C ASP A 85 8.64 -18.93 -10.96
N THR A 86 8.82 -20.13 -11.44
CA THR A 86 10.11 -20.62 -11.95
C THR A 86 9.92 -21.49 -13.18
N TYR A 87 10.97 -21.60 -13.97
CA TYR A 87 11.00 -22.50 -15.13
C TYR A 87 11.62 -23.85 -14.76
N ILE A 88 11.03 -24.92 -15.29
CA ILE A 88 11.57 -26.27 -15.17
C ILE A 88 12.87 -26.36 -16.01
N SER A 89 14.00 -26.62 -15.36
CA SER A 89 15.28 -26.84 -16.02
C SER A 89 15.64 -28.33 -16.07
N LYS A 90 16.21 -28.78 -17.19
CA LYS A 90 17.01 -30.01 -17.17
C LYS A 90 18.26 -29.64 -16.37
N GLY A 91 18.52 -30.28 -15.25
CA GLY A 91 19.64 -29.97 -14.37
C GLY A 91 20.89 -29.60 -15.19
N ALA A 92 21.28 -28.34 -15.16
CA ALA A 92 22.51 -27.95 -15.80
C ALA A 92 23.62 -28.64 -15.03
N THR A 93 24.41 -29.47 -15.74
CA THR A 93 25.73 -29.89 -15.27
C THR A 93 26.59 -28.65 -15.10
N ARG A 94 26.39 -27.92 -14.00
CA ARG A 94 27.35 -26.89 -13.61
C ARG A 94 28.58 -27.60 -13.09
N HIS A 95 29.71 -27.30 -13.70
CA HIS A 95 30.99 -27.79 -13.24
C HIS A 95 31.11 -27.50 -11.73
N LYS A 96 31.26 -28.57 -10.92
CA LYS A 96 31.59 -28.48 -9.50
C LYS A 96 32.77 -27.56 -9.37
N GLY A 97 32.63 -26.48 -8.57
CA GLY A 97 33.75 -25.61 -8.20
C GLY A 97 33.99 -24.35 -9.04
N TYR A 98 33.14 -23.98 -9.98
CA TYR A 98 33.29 -22.68 -10.66
C TYR A 98 32.79 -21.55 -9.77
N VAL A 99 33.72 -20.78 -9.18
CA VAL A 99 33.46 -19.52 -8.51
C VAL A 99 33.68 -18.41 -9.57
N ASP A 100 32.67 -17.60 -9.84
CA ASP A 100 32.82 -16.45 -10.72
C ASP A 100 33.88 -15.49 -10.13
N PRO A 101 35.01 -15.23 -10.82
CA PRO A 101 36.06 -14.36 -10.31
C PRO A 101 35.61 -12.94 -9.99
N LYS A 102 34.50 -12.47 -10.59
CA LYS A 102 33.90 -11.15 -10.30
C LYS A 102 33.12 -11.11 -8.99
N TYR A 103 32.77 -12.28 -8.44
CA TYR A 103 31.98 -12.37 -7.22
C TYR A 103 32.53 -13.50 -6.32
N PRO A 104 33.73 -13.32 -5.74
CA PRO A 104 34.39 -14.37 -4.95
C PRO A 104 33.57 -14.82 -3.71
N ASN A 105 32.64 -13.99 -3.25
CA ASN A 105 31.65 -14.29 -2.19
C ASN A 105 30.21 -14.39 -2.73
N GLY A 106 30.00 -14.30 -4.03
CA GLY A 106 28.71 -14.30 -4.69
C GLY A 106 28.47 -15.62 -5.38
N ARG A 107 27.46 -16.35 -4.97
CA ARG A 107 26.96 -17.56 -5.60
C ARG A 107 28.07 -18.54 -5.99
N VAL A 108 28.67 -19.18 -5.04
CA VAL A 108 29.04 -20.59 -5.24
C VAL A 108 27.78 -21.20 -5.81
N GLY A 109 27.87 -21.67 -7.05
CA GLY A 109 26.79 -22.50 -7.59
C GLY A 109 26.60 -23.60 -6.58
N GLY A 110 25.67 -23.40 -5.63
CA GLY A 110 25.44 -24.36 -4.57
C GLY A 110 25.31 -25.70 -5.25
N ASP A 111 25.84 -26.73 -4.66
CA ASP A 111 25.58 -28.10 -5.05
C ASP A 111 24.04 -28.34 -5.04
N CYS A 112 23.36 -27.71 -5.99
CA CYS A 112 22.11 -28.26 -6.47
C CYS A 112 22.59 -29.52 -7.15
N GLU A 113 22.65 -30.63 -6.41
CA GLU A 113 22.60 -31.92 -7.04
C GLU A 113 21.58 -31.77 -8.15
N PRO A 114 21.89 -32.23 -9.40
CA PRO A 114 20.88 -32.28 -10.41
C PRO A 114 19.74 -33.03 -9.71
N SER A 115 18.73 -32.30 -9.30
CA SER A 115 17.60 -32.88 -8.66
C SER A 115 17.17 -33.94 -9.66
N GLY A 116 17.37 -35.21 -9.32
CA GLY A 116 16.90 -36.35 -10.12
C GLY A 116 15.38 -36.39 -10.06
N LEU A 117 14.80 -35.17 -10.24
CA LEU A 117 13.39 -34.90 -10.27
C LEU A 117 12.84 -35.63 -11.46
N LYS A 118 12.21 -36.75 -11.20
CA LYS A 118 11.17 -37.27 -12.08
C LYS A 118 10.07 -36.21 -12.15
N GLN A 119 10.37 -35.13 -12.89
CA GLN A 119 9.41 -34.08 -13.10
C GLN A 119 8.36 -34.59 -14.05
N THR A 120 7.12 -34.51 -13.64
CA THR A 120 5.96 -34.84 -14.46
C THR A 120 5.77 -33.84 -15.62
N ILE A 121 6.62 -32.80 -15.68
CA ILE A 121 6.53 -31.69 -16.65
C ILE A 121 7.90 -31.58 -17.35
N GLU A 122 7.89 -31.42 -18.67
CA GLU A 122 9.09 -31.29 -19.48
C GLU A 122 9.84 -29.98 -19.18
N SER A 123 11.15 -29.98 -19.40
CA SER A 123 12.00 -28.79 -19.26
C SER A 123 11.53 -27.66 -20.16
N LYS A 124 11.87 -26.42 -19.80
CA LYS A 124 11.44 -25.15 -20.38
C LYS A 124 9.99 -24.73 -20.07
N ASN A 125 9.18 -25.61 -19.48
CA ASN A 125 7.87 -25.21 -19.01
C ASN A 125 7.99 -24.23 -17.83
N LEU A 126 7.13 -23.24 -17.79
CA LEU A 126 6.84 -22.48 -16.58
C LEU A 126 6.11 -23.39 -15.60
N ALA A 127 6.57 -23.46 -14.35
CA ALA A 127 6.01 -24.40 -13.37
C ALA A 127 4.59 -24.04 -12.92
N LEU A 128 4.16 -22.79 -13.12
CA LEU A 128 2.86 -22.24 -12.72
C LEU A 128 2.59 -22.36 -11.21
N ILE A 129 3.65 -22.28 -10.40
CA ILE A 129 3.58 -22.38 -8.94
C ILE A 129 2.52 -21.46 -8.34
N PRO A 130 2.49 -20.13 -8.69
CA PRO A 130 1.51 -19.21 -8.13
C PRO A 130 0.07 -19.64 -8.38
N PHE A 131 -0.23 -20.09 -9.59
CA PHE A 131 -1.59 -20.49 -9.96
C PHE A 131 -2.00 -21.82 -9.36
N ARG A 132 -1.08 -22.82 -9.32
CA ARG A 132 -1.32 -24.10 -8.64
C ARG A 132 -1.62 -23.89 -7.17
N PHE A 133 -0.83 -23.04 -6.51
CA PHE A 133 -1.07 -22.64 -5.13
C PHE A 133 -2.45 -21.97 -4.96
N ALA A 134 -2.79 -21.00 -5.82
CA ALA A 134 -4.06 -20.29 -5.73
C ALA A 134 -5.28 -21.21 -5.93
N VAL A 135 -5.19 -22.16 -6.88
CA VAL A 135 -6.25 -23.16 -7.13
C VAL A 135 -6.38 -24.08 -5.92
N GLU A 136 -5.26 -24.55 -5.36
CA GLU A 136 -5.31 -25.44 -4.20
C GLU A 136 -5.83 -24.71 -2.95
N MET A 137 -5.52 -23.42 -2.78
CA MET A 137 -6.14 -22.58 -1.75
C MET A 137 -7.66 -22.53 -1.90
N GLN A 138 -8.19 -22.37 -3.13
CA GLN A 138 -9.63 -22.43 -3.38
C GLN A 138 -10.22 -23.79 -3.00
N ASN A 139 -9.55 -24.91 -3.37
CA ASN A 139 -9.97 -26.26 -3.01
C ASN A 139 -10.06 -26.46 -1.50
N ARG A 140 -9.24 -25.73 -0.72
CA ARG A 140 -9.28 -25.70 0.75
C ARG A 140 -10.25 -24.66 1.32
N GLY A 141 -11.12 -24.11 0.48
CA GLY A 141 -12.19 -23.19 0.88
C GLY A 141 -11.76 -21.78 1.20
N TRP A 142 -10.61 -21.33 0.68
CA TRP A 142 -10.28 -19.91 0.64
C TRP A 142 -11.03 -19.21 -0.50
N ILE A 143 -11.36 -17.93 -0.32
CA ILE A 143 -11.97 -17.11 -1.36
C ILE A 143 -10.86 -16.24 -1.97
N VAL A 144 -10.56 -16.43 -3.25
CA VAL A 144 -9.61 -15.59 -4.00
C VAL A 144 -10.34 -14.33 -4.44
N ARG A 145 -9.91 -13.18 -3.96
CA ARG A 145 -10.54 -11.89 -4.28
C ARG A 145 -9.89 -11.19 -5.47
N ASN A 146 -8.55 -11.21 -5.51
CA ASN A 146 -7.76 -10.62 -6.59
C ASN A 146 -6.49 -11.42 -6.85
N THR A 147 -6.05 -11.38 -8.11
CA THR A 147 -4.68 -11.62 -8.52
C THR A 147 -4.07 -10.27 -8.87
N ILE A 148 -3.18 -9.79 -8.03
CA ILE A 148 -2.49 -8.51 -8.20
C ILE A 148 -1.16 -8.78 -8.89
N ILE A 149 -0.80 -7.98 -9.87
CA ILE A 149 0.48 -8.03 -10.57
C ILE A 149 1.38 -6.94 -9.98
N TRP A 150 2.46 -7.36 -9.33
CA TRP A 150 3.53 -6.44 -8.98
C TRP A 150 4.49 -6.34 -10.16
N HIS A 151 4.30 -5.34 -11.00
CA HIS A 151 5.19 -5.00 -12.11
C HIS A 151 6.43 -4.28 -11.59
N LYS A 152 7.61 -4.72 -12.02
CA LYS A 152 8.93 -4.24 -11.61
C LYS A 152 9.58 -3.47 -12.77
N PRO A 153 9.39 -2.14 -12.89
CA PRO A 153 9.91 -1.36 -14.01
C PRO A 153 11.44 -1.42 -14.16
N ASN A 154 12.13 -1.76 -13.08
CA ASN A 154 13.59 -1.88 -13.01
C ASN A 154 14.05 -3.34 -12.85
N CYS A 155 13.35 -4.29 -13.47
CA CYS A 155 13.78 -5.69 -13.45
C CYS A 155 15.16 -5.86 -14.12
N MET A 156 15.92 -6.86 -13.66
CA MET A 156 17.17 -7.20 -14.32
C MET A 156 16.89 -7.90 -15.65
N PRO A 157 17.66 -7.56 -16.72
CA PRO A 157 17.56 -8.26 -18.00
C PRO A 157 17.82 -9.76 -17.85
N GLU A 158 17.06 -10.59 -18.53
CA GLU A 158 17.31 -12.02 -18.65
C GLU A 158 18.16 -12.32 -19.89
N SER A 159 19.02 -13.34 -19.81
CA SER A 159 19.81 -13.83 -20.93
C SER A 159 19.04 -14.80 -21.86
N ALA A 160 17.84 -15.22 -21.49
CA ALA A 160 17.03 -16.12 -22.28
C ALA A 160 16.60 -15.46 -23.61
N LYS A 161 16.81 -16.17 -24.73
CA LYS A 161 16.53 -15.66 -26.09
C LYS A 161 15.23 -16.23 -26.68
N ASP A 162 14.64 -17.20 -26.03
CA ASP A 162 13.49 -17.98 -26.52
C ASP A 162 12.21 -17.74 -25.69
N ARG A 163 12.20 -16.71 -24.86
CA ARG A 163 11.04 -16.24 -24.11
C ARG A 163 11.18 -14.76 -23.73
N PHE A 164 10.07 -14.15 -23.33
CA PHE A 164 10.07 -12.79 -22.81
C PHE A 164 10.63 -12.72 -21.38
N THR A 165 11.26 -11.60 -21.04
CA THR A 165 11.72 -11.31 -19.67
C THR A 165 10.55 -11.22 -18.74
N VAL A 166 10.62 -11.87 -17.57
CA VAL A 166 9.59 -11.79 -16.53
C VAL A 166 9.89 -10.59 -15.64
N ASP A 167 9.08 -9.55 -15.76
CA ASP A 167 9.22 -8.28 -15.08
C ASP A 167 8.18 -8.06 -13.98
N PHE A 168 7.53 -9.12 -13.54
CA PHE A 168 6.48 -9.06 -12.52
C PHE A 168 6.48 -10.29 -11.60
N GLU A 169 5.76 -10.13 -10.48
CA GLU A 169 5.37 -11.21 -9.58
C GLU A 169 3.88 -11.12 -9.27
N TYR A 170 3.33 -12.20 -8.73
CA TYR A 170 1.92 -12.27 -8.33
C TYR A 170 1.77 -11.98 -6.84
N VAL A 171 0.72 -11.22 -6.49
CA VAL A 171 0.23 -11.10 -5.13
C VAL A 171 -1.23 -11.54 -5.14
N PHE A 172 -1.53 -12.64 -4.47
CA PHE A 172 -2.90 -13.11 -4.33
C PHE A 172 -3.53 -12.50 -3.08
N PHE A 173 -4.75 -12.02 -3.24
CA PHE A 173 -5.58 -11.57 -2.14
C PHE A 173 -6.63 -12.63 -1.82
N PHE A 174 -6.53 -13.22 -0.64
CA PHE A 174 -7.43 -14.23 -0.11
C PHE A 174 -8.20 -13.72 1.09
N VAL A 175 -9.40 -14.28 1.32
CA VAL A 175 -10.18 -14.07 2.52
C VAL A 175 -10.80 -15.39 3.00
N LYS A 176 -11.04 -15.47 4.32
CA LYS A 176 -11.61 -16.65 4.97
C LYS A 176 -13.11 -16.79 4.71
N ASN A 177 -13.84 -15.66 4.70
CA ASN A 177 -15.29 -15.59 4.56
C ASN A 177 -15.73 -14.52 3.56
N GLN A 178 -17.00 -14.56 3.15
CA GLN A 178 -17.59 -13.56 2.25
C GLN A 178 -17.67 -12.15 2.89
N LYS A 179 -17.86 -12.08 4.22
CA LYS A 179 -17.83 -10.82 4.98
C LYS A 179 -16.45 -10.69 5.62
N TYR A 180 -15.67 -9.74 5.15
CA TYR A 180 -14.32 -9.46 5.61
C TYR A 180 -14.09 -7.95 5.72
N TYR A 181 -13.04 -7.55 6.45
CA TYR A 181 -12.62 -6.16 6.49
C TYR A 181 -11.91 -5.80 5.20
N PHE A 182 -12.27 -4.67 4.62
CA PHE A 182 -11.56 -4.11 3.48
C PHE A 182 -11.75 -2.60 3.41
N GLU A 183 -10.66 -1.86 3.58
CA GLU A 183 -10.64 -0.42 3.35
C GLU A 183 -10.26 -0.14 1.90
N GLN A 184 -11.19 0.47 1.17
CA GLN A 184 -11.03 0.74 -0.25
C GLN A 184 -9.81 1.61 -0.52
N GLN A 185 -8.90 1.15 -1.37
CA GLN A 185 -7.75 1.91 -1.81
C GLN A 185 -8.04 2.61 -3.14
N LEU A 186 -7.59 3.86 -3.26
CA LEU A 186 -7.78 4.67 -4.46
C LEU A 186 -6.45 5.02 -5.12
N GLU A 187 -6.50 5.23 -6.43
CA GLU A 187 -5.42 5.79 -7.25
C GLU A 187 -5.93 6.96 -8.09
N GLU A 188 -5.03 7.83 -8.51
CA GLU A 188 -5.37 8.95 -9.38
C GLU A 188 -5.77 8.48 -10.78
N PHE A 189 -6.60 9.25 -11.47
CA PHE A 189 -6.86 9.02 -12.89
C PHE A 189 -5.59 9.27 -13.69
N ALA A 190 -5.38 8.48 -14.74
CA ALA A 190 -4.31 8.75 -15.69
C ALA A 190 -4.57 10.11 -16.38
N GLN A 191 -3.51 10.89 -16.59
CA GLN A 191 -3.57 12.20 -17.24
C GLN A 191 -4.29 12.12 -18.61
N SER A 192 -4.01 11.08 -19.38
CA SER A 192 -4.68 10.81 -20.66
C SER A 192 -6.19 10.61 -20.53
N SER A 193 -6.67 10.10 -19.38
CA SER A 193 -8.11 9.98 -19.13
C SER A 193 -8.73 11.35 -18.83
N ILE A 194 -8.02 12.19 -18.09
CA ILE A 194 -8.44 13.57 -17.78
C ILE A 194 -8.48 14.40 -19.07
N GLU A 195 -7.47 14.29 -19.90
CA GLU A 195 -7.39 14.99 -21.19
C GLU A 195 -8.49 14.57 -22.18
N ARG A 196 -8.74 13.25 -22.29
CA ARG A 196 -9.82 12.72 -23.15
C ARG A 196 -11.19 13.32 -22.81
N VAL A 197 -11.39 13.65 -21.56
CA VAL A 197 -12.64 14.26 -21.10
C VAL A 197 -12.70 15.75 -21.43
N LYS A 198 -11.56 16.46 -21.39
CA LYS A 198 -11.49 17.88 -21.81
C LYS A 198 -11.87 18.07 -23.28
N TYR A 199 -11.48 17.13 -24.14
CA TYR A 199 -11.78 17.19 -25.57
C TYR A 199 -13.18 16.69 -25.97
N GLY A 200 -13.99 16.27 -24.97
CA GLY A 200 -15.37 15.81 -25.19
C GLY A 200 -15.44 14.43 -25.86
N ILE A 201 -16.14 13.52 -25.24
CA ILE A 201 -16.55 12.29 -25.91
C ILE A 201 -17.70 12.69 -26.84
N THR A 202 -17.39 12.91 -28.12
CA THR A 202 -18.40 13.25 -29.13
C THR A 202 -19.41 12.12 -29.24
N LYS A 203 -20.67 12.48 -29.19
CA LYS A 203 -21.86 11.58 -29.31
C LYS A 203 -21.97 10.79 -30.63
N ASN A 204 -20.94 10.75 -31.46
CA ASN A 204 -20.99 10.24 -32.81
C ASN A 204 -20.88 8.72 -32.97
N ASN A 205 -20.87 7.93 -31.89
CA ASN A 205 -20.99 6.47 -32.03
C ASN A 205 -22.43 6.01 -31.86
N LYS A 206 -23.22 6.13 -32.96
CA LYS A 206 -24.56 5.57 -33.12
C LYS A 206 -24.63 4.03 -33.07
N MET A 207 -23.57 3.33 -32.65
CA MET A 207 -23.45 1.89 -32.79
C MET A 207 -23.42 1.09 -31.47
N MET A 208 -23.92 1.64 -30.37
CA MET A 208 -24.04 0.88 -29.11
C MET A 208 -25.48 0.91 -28.60
N SER A 209 -26.27 -0.09 -29.01
CA SER A 209 -27.58 -0.40 -28.42
C SER A 209 -27.42 -1.46 -27.32
N GLY A 210 -28.09 -1.29 -26.18
CA GLY A 210 -28.13 -2.25 -25.09
C GLY A 210 -27.45 -1.78 -23.82
N ASN A 211 -27.12 -2.71 -22.89
CA ASN A 211 -26.53 -2.44 -21.57
C ASN A 211 -25.23 -1.61 -21.57
N TYR A 212 -24.58 -1.46 -22.71
CA TYR A 212 -23.41 -0.61 -22.90
C TYR A 212 -23.74 0.90 -22.79
N SER A 213 -24.95 1.33 -23.10
CA SER A 213 -25.33 2.73 -23.00
C SER A 213 -25.41 3.24 -21.58
N ILE A 214 -25.83 2.40 -20.62
CA ILE A 214 -25.92 2.74 -19.19
C ILE A 214 -24.52 2.84 -18.59
N GLN A 215 -23.61 1.94 -18.94
CA GLN A 215 -22.21 2.00 -18.53
C GLN A 215 -21.51 3.24 -19.09
N TYR A 216 -21.78 3.58 -20.33
CA TYR A 216 -21.24 4.76 -21.01
C TYR A 216 -21.73 6.07 -20.37
N ASP A 217 -23.04 6.20 -20.08
CA ASP A 217 -23.60 7.38 -19.40
C ASP A 217 -23.07 7.56 -17.98
N ASN A 218 -22.87 6.47 -17.24
CA ASN A 218 -22.26 6.51 -15.92
C ASN A 218 -20.77 6.91 -16.00
N THR A 219 -20.06 6.44 -17.02
CA THR A 219 -18.67 6.83 -17.27
C THR A 219 -18.59 8.33 -17.62
N ILE A 220 -19.47 8.85 -18.47
CA ILE A 220 -19.53 10.28 -18.80
C ILE A 220 -19.86 11.13 -17.56
N LYS A 221 -20.80 10.69 -16.70
CA LYS A 221 -21.11 11.39 -15.45
C LYS A 221 -19.93 11.42 -14.50
N LEU A 222 -19.20 10.30 -14.37
CA LEU A 222 -17.97 10.22 -13.59
C LEU A 222 -16.89 11.17 -14.14
N PHE A 223 -16.72 11.20 -15.44
CA PHE A 223 -15.75 12.06 -16.08
C PHE A 223 -16.14 13.55 -16.03
N LYS A 224 -17.41 13.91 -16.19
CA LYS A 224 -17.85 15.31 -15.96
C LYS A 224 -17.55 15.77 -14.55
N LYS A 225 -17.74 14.92 -13.56
CA LYS A 225 -17.37 15.20 -12.17
C LYS A 225 -15.85 15.36 -11.99
N ALA A 226 -15.05 14.56 -12.69
CA ALA A 226 -13.60 14.69 -12.68
C ALA A 226 -13.11 16.02 -13.28
N ASN A 227 -13.76 16.48 -14.36
CA ASN A 227 -13.44 17.77 -14.99
C ASN A 227 -13.81 19.00 -14.13
N ASN A 228 -14.86 18.85 -13.30
CA ASN A 228 -15.26 19.90 -12.37
C ASN A 228 -14.42 19.89 -11.08
N GLY A 229 -13.36 19.09 -11.00
CA GLY A 229 -12.56 18.92 -9.78
C GLY A 229 -13.26 18.11 -8.68
N GLU A 230 -14.42 17.54 -8.99
CA GLU A 230 -15.23 16.80 -8.01
C GLU A 230 -14.78 15.36 -7.80
N LEU A 231 -13.99 14.78 -8.76
CA LEU A 231 -13.53 13.39 -8.70
C LEU A 231 -12.19 13.19 -9.42
N ASN A 232 -11.09 13.07 -8.64
CA ASN A 232 -9.76 12.85 -9.22
C ASN A 232 -9.23 11.42 -9.06
N ARG A 233 -10.01 10.51 -8.47
CA ARG A 233 -9.53 9.18 -8.08
C ARG A 233 -10.52 8.09 -8.45
N ARG A 234 -9.95 6.89 -8.66
CA ARG A 234 -10.67 5.64 -8.94
C ARG A 234 -10.17 4.52 -8.03
N ASN A 235 -10.89 3.42 -7.97
CA ASN A 235 -10.40 2.23 -7.29
C ASN A 235 -9.03 1.85 -7.82
N LYS A 236 -8.11 1.54 -6.90
CA LYS A 236 -6.77 1.06 -7.23
C LYS A 236 -6.89 -0.20 -8.07
N ARG A 237 -6.21 -0.22 -9.21
CA ARG A 237 -6.18 -1.35 -10.13
C ARG A 237 -5.29 -2.47 -9.62
N CYS A 238 -5.37 -3.65 -10.25
CA CYS A 238 -4.61 -4.83 -9.84
C CYS A 238 -3.18 -4.88 -10.42
N VAL A 239 -2.76 -3.95 -11.29
CA VAL A 239 -1.37 -3.86 -11.76
C VAL A 239 -0.69 -2.73 -11.02
N TRP A 240 0.30 -3.08 -10.18
CA TRP A 240 1.05 -2.13 -9.35
C TRP A 240 2.47 -2.02 -9.85
N SER A 241 2.81 -0.88 -10.46
CA SER A 241 4.18 -0.58 -10.92
C SER A 241 4.99 -0.03 -9.75
N ILE A 242 5.81 -0.89 -9.13
CA ILE A 242 6.60 -0.55 -7.94
C ILE A 242 8.03 -1.03 -8.15
N THR A 243 8.99 -0.11 -8.10
CA THR A 243 10.40 -0.42 -8.27
C THR A 243 10.94 -1.25 -7.11
N THR A 244 11.81 -2.22 -7.42
CA THR A 244 12.60 -2.90 -6.39
C THR A 244 13.60 -1.91 -5.80
N LYS A 245 13.76 -1.94 -4.48
CA LYS A 245 14.75 -1.12 -3.78
C LYS A 245 15.89 -2.01 -3.28
N PRO A 246 17.16 -1.68 -3.56
CA PRO A 246 18.29 -2.44 -3.05
C PRO A 246 18.31 -2.34 -1.52
N PHE A 247 18.52 -3.45 -0.86
CA PHE A 247 18.70 -3.51 0.58
C PHE A 247 20.18 -3.77 0.91
N LYS A 248 20.83 -2.82 1.59
CA LYS A 248 22.27 -2.86 1.85
C LYS A 248 22.73 -3.93 2.87
N GLY A 249 21.80 -4.53 3.60
CA GLY A 249 22.11 -5.44 4.72
C GLY A 249 21.83 -6.92 4.50
N ALA A 250 21.21 -7.30 3.37
CA ALA A 250 20.90 -8.69 3.07
C ALA A 250 21.17 -8.98 1.59
N HIS A 251 21.85 -10.08 1.31
CA HIS A 251 22.12 -10.55 -0.06
C HIS A 251 20.87 -11.03 -0.80
N PHE A 252 19.68 -10.94 -0.20
CA PHE A 252 18.44 -11.50 -0.74
C PHE A 252 17.42 -10.41 -1.06
N ALA A 253 16.66 -10.61 -2.16
CA ALA A 253 15.61 -9.69 -2.57
C ALA A 253 14.47 -9.69 -1.54
N THR A 254 14.26 -8.56 -0.93
CA THR A 254 13.11 -8.29 -0.06
C THR A 254 12.08 -7.50 -0.85
N PHE A 255 10.79 -7.74 -0.62
CA PHE A 255 9.78 -6.88 -1.24
C PHE A 255 9.85 -5.46 -0.65
N PRO A 256 9.58 -4.43 -1.48
CA PRO A 256 9.68 -3.04 -1.02
C PRO A 256 8.52 -2.67 -0.09
N PRO A 257 8.74 -1.74 0.88
CA PRO A 257 7.68 -1.22 1.75
C PRO A 257 6.46 -0.70 0.99
N ASP A 258 6.67 -0.07 -0.17
CA ASP A 258 5.61 0.49 -1.02
C ASP A 258 4.63 -0.58 -1.56
N LEU A 259 5.07 -1.84 -1.61
CA LEU A 259 4.21 -2.97 -1.97
C LEU A 259 3.31 -3.38 -0.78
N ILE A 260 3.83 -3.32 0.44
CA ILE A 260 3.16 -3.79 1.66
C ILE A 260 2.16 -2.77 2.18
N GLU A 261 2.48 -1.48 2.07
CA GLU A 261 1.67 -0.40 2.62
C GLU A 261 0.20 -0.44 2.16
N PRO A 262 -0.13 -0.55 0.85
CA PRO A 262 -1.52 -0.65 0.41
C PRO A 262 -2.23 -1.94 0.88
N MET A 263 -1.50 -3.03 1.09
CA MET A 263 -2.07 -4.28 1.61
C MET A 263 -2.49 -4.13 3.08
N ILE A 264 -1.63 -3.53 3.92
CA ILE A 264 -1.96 -3.27 5.33
C ILE A 264 -3.12 -2.30 5.42
N LYS A 265 -3.09 -1.19 4.68
CA LYS A 265 -4.17 -0.20 4.67
C LYS A 265 -5.50 -0.81 4.24
N ALA A 266 -5.48 -1.69 3.24
CA ALA A 266 -6.68 -2.33 2.75
C ALA A 266 -7.20 -3.42 3.70
N GLY A 267 -6.32 -4.26 4.23
CA GLY A 267 -6.69 -5.52 4.87
C GLY A 267 -6.58 -5.56 6.39
N CYS A 268 -5.84 -4.64 7.02
CA CYS A 268 -5.68 -4.61 8.47
C CYS A 268 -6.39 -3.41 9.09
N PRO A 269 -7.40 -3.59 9.96
CA PRO A 269 -8.08 -2.50 10.62
C PRO A 269 -7.12 -1.61 11.43
N GLU A 270 -7.42 -0.30 11.50
CA GLU A 270 -6.68 0.57 12.41
C GLU A 270 -6.95 0.20 13.86
N PHE A 271 -8.20 -0.07 14.16
CA PHE A 271 -8.64 -0.45 15.50
C PHE A 271 -9.63 -1.61 15.45
N VAL A 272 -9.53 -2.49 16.43
CA VAL A 272 -10.46 -3.57 16.70
C VAL A 272 -10.92 -3.52 18.16
N CYS A 273 -12.15 -3.97 18.43
CA CYS A 273 -12.65 -4.06 19.81
C CYS A 273 -11.88 -5.11 20.60
N LYS A 274 -11.37 -4.76 21.78
CA LYS A 274 -10.63 -5.68 22.66
C LYS A 274 -11.41 -6.91 23.10
N LYS A 275 -12.77 -6.82 23.16
CA LYS A 275 -13.63 -7.93 23.60
C LYS A 275 -14.10 -8.82 22.47
N CYS A 276 -14.65 -8.24 21.40
CA CYS A 276 -15.28 -9.02 20.32
C CYS A 276 -14.46 -9.06 19.02
N GLY A 277 -13.32 -8.37 18.95
CA GLY A 277 -12.45 -8.33 17.77
C GLY A 277 -13.05 -7.62 16.55
N LYS A 278 -14.25 -7.00 16.69
CA LYS A 278 -14.89 -6.32 15.56
C LYS A 278 -14.09 -5.11 15.13
N PRO A 279 -13.78 -4.98 13.82
CA PRO A 279 -13.13 -3.80 13.27
C PRO A 279 -13.95 -2.53 13.51
N ARG A 280 -13.27 -1.42 13.81
CA ARG A 280 -13.88 -0.09 13.77
C ARG A 280 -13.81 0.47 12.35
N GLU A 281 -14.87 1.14 11.97
CA GLU A 281 -14.96 1.87 10.71
C GLU A 281 -15.10 3.36 10.99
N LYS A 282 -14.44 4.17 10.20
CA LYS A 282 -14.53 5.64 10.30
C LYS A 282 -15.93 6.11 9.94
N GLN A 283 -16.55 6.91 10.81
CA GLN A 283 -17.85 7.53 10.59
C GLN A 283 -17.70 8.98 10.18
N PHE A 284 -18.55 9.42 9.25
CA PHE A 284 -18.51 10.75 8.69
C PHE A 284 -19.91 11.36 8.66
N CYS A 285 -20.05 12.54 9.27
CA CYS A 285 -21.29 13.28 9.39
C CYS A 285 -21.41 14.35 8.31
N LYS A 286 -22.61 14.61 7.83
CA LYS A 286 -22.89 15.82 7.05
C LYS A 286 -22.80 17.02 8.00
N LYS A 287 -22.04 18.05 7.60
CA LYS A 287 -22.11 19.33 8.29
C LYS A 287 -23.45 19.96 7.94
N GLU A 288 -24.28 20.29 8.93
CA GLU A 288 -25.46 21.08 8.70
C GLU A 288 -25.04 22.45 8.15
N HIS A 289 -25.66 22.89 7.07
CA HIS A 289 -25.41 24.19 6.47
C HIS A 289 -25.80 25.31 7.45
N LEU A 290 -24.86 25.86 8.15
CA LEU A 290 -25.02 27.19 8.79
C LEU A 290 -24.61 28.25 7.75
N GLY A 291 -25.62 28.79 7.04
CA GLY A 291 -25.50 30.05 6.29
C GLY A 291 -24.98 29.98 4.87
N ASN A 292 -25.58 30.81 4.03
CA ASN A 292 -25.35 31.01 2.60
C ASN A 292 -23.97 31.63 2.27
N GLU A 293 -22.89 30.87 2.38
CA GLU A 293 -21.65 31.27 1.70
C GLU A 293 -21.46 30.37 0.46
N LYS A 294 -21.49 30.99 -0.72
CA LYS A 294 -21.14 30.34 -1.98
C LYS A 294 -19.70 29.81 -1.85
N PRO A 295 -19.43 28.52 -2.05
CA PRO A 295 -18.08 27.99 -2.00
C PRO A 295 -17.24 28.63 -3.09
N GLN A 296 -16.17 29.34 -2.70
CA GLN A 296 -15.09 29.66 -3.64
C GLN A 296 -14.46 28.36 -4.07
N SER A 297 -14.26 28.19 -5.39
CA SER A 297 -13.68 26.99 -5.98
C SER A 297 -12.32 26.69 -5.35
N PRO A 298 -12.15 25.58 -4.63
CA PRO A 298 -10.84 25.26 -4.06
C PRO A 298 -9.90 24.76 -5.15
N LYS A 299 -8.72 25.32 -5.24
CA LYS A 299 -7.59 24.70 -5.97
C LYS A 299 -7.04 23.59 -5.08
N PHE A 300 -7.33 22.34 -5.45
CA PHE A 300 -6.97 21.15 -4.67
C PHE A 300 -5.54 20.71 -4.94
N LYS A 301 -4.74 20.53 -3.88
CA LYS A 301 -3.62 19.58 -3.85
C LYS A 301 -3.98 18.46 -2.88
N PHE A 302 -3.85 17.24 -3.37
CA PHE A 302 -4.17 16.03 -2.59
C PHE A 302 -2.90 15.43 -2.01
N SER A 303 -2.86 15.27 -0.70
CA SER A 303 -1.95 14.36 -0.03
C SER A 303 -2.78 13.32 0.73
N ASN A 304 -2.52 12.06 0.46
CA ASN A 304 -2.98 10.84 1.15
C ASN A 304 -4.48 10.76 1.49
N SER A 305 -5.19 9.94 0.73
CA SER A 305 -6.60 9.64 0.93
C SER A 305 -6.81 8.32 1.66
N LEU A 306 -7.68 8.36 2.64
CA LEU A 306 -8.36 7.20 3.22
C LEU A 306 -9.81 7.21 2.74
N VAL A 307 -10.34 6.08 2.33
CA VAL A 307 -11.71 5.94 1.84
C VAL A 307 -12.44 4.90 2.66
N ASN A 308 -13.64 5.23 3.09
CA ASN A 308 -14.51 4.31 3.80
C ASN A 308 -15.61 3.74 2.92
N SER A 309 -15.82 2.44 3.06
CA SER A 309 -16.88 1.68 2.42
C SER A 309 -17.85 1.08 3.44
N ALA A 310 -18.65 1.93 4.08
CA ALA A 310 -19.85 1.43 4.74
C ALA A 310 -21.07 1.76 3.87
N GLY A 311 -21.33 0.94 2.83
CA GLY A 311 -22.55 1.05 2.00
C GLY A 311 -22.84 2.43 1.42
N GLY A 312 -21.92 3.34 1.49
CA GLY A 312 -22.02 4.75 1.17
C GLY A 312 -21.00 5.17 0.12
N ARG A 313 -21.22 6.33 -0.45
CA ARG A 313 -20.42 6.93 -1.49
C ARG A 313 -19.00 7.25 -1.00
N PRO A 314 -17.96 7.20 -1.85
CA PRO A 314 -16.58 7.51 -1.47
C PRO A 314 -16.44 8.96 -0.98
N PHE A 315 -15.57 9.16 0.01
CA PHE A 315 -15.23 10.46 0.57
C PHE A 315 -13.80 10.81 0.23
N TYR A 316 -13.52 12.11 0.10
CA TYR A 316 -12.19 12.65 -0.19
C TYR A 316 -11.74 13.52 0.95
N TYR A 317 -10.44 13.43 1.28
CA TYR A 317 -9.80 14.33 2.22
C TYR A 317 -9.23 15.53 1.46
N THR A 318 -9.52 16.73 1.95
CA THR A 318 -8.85 17.95 1.52
C THR A 318 -8.20 18.60 2.72
N GLU A 319 -6.96 19.02 2.56
CA GLU A 319 -6.31 19.85 3.55
C GLU A 319 -6.75 21.30 3.33
N GLN A 320 -7.32 21.94 4.35
CA GLN A 320 -7.70 23.35 4.32
C GLN A 320 -7.02 24.07 5.49
N ARG A 321 -6.69 25.33 5.29
CA ARG A 321 -6.19 26.15 6.39
C ARG A 321 -7.23 26.21 7.51
N LYS A 322 -6.78 26.03 8.73
CA LYS A 322 -7.65 26.10 9.92
C LYS A 322 -8.15 27.52 10.16
N TYR A 323 -7.31 28.50 9.89
CA TYR A 323 -7.62 29.90 10.09
C TYR A 323 -7.80 30.63 8.75
N PRO A 324 -8.75 31.58 8.66
CA PRO A 324 -8.90 32.37 7.46
C PRO A 324 -7.70 33.32 7.31
N VAL A 325 -7.14 33.37 6.10
CA VAL A 325 -6.05 34.30 5.76
C VAL A 325 -6.63 35.44 4.93
N ASN A 326 -6.44 36.66 5.37
CA ASN A 326 -6.77 37.84 4.56
C ASN A 326 -5.75 37.98 3.43
N GLN A 327 -6.17 37.64 2.21
CA GLN A 327 -5.29 37.59 1.06
C GLN A 327 -4.66 38.95 0.73
N LYS A 328 -5.40 40.07 0.91
CA LYS A 328 -4.86 41.41 0.64
C LYS A 328 -3.77 41.78 1.66
N GLU A 329 -4.01 41.50 2.92
CA GLU A 329 -3.03 41.73 3.99
C GLU A 329 -1.77 40.90 3.77
N PHE A 330 -1.93 39.62 3.47
CA PHE A 330 -0.81 38.74 3.14
C PHE A 330 -0.05 39.19 1.89
N ALA A 331 -0.75 39.63 0.85
CA ALA A 331 -0.12 40.11 -0.38
C ALA A 331 0.66 41.43 -0.14
N ILE A 332 0.14 42.35 0.67
CA ILE A 332 0.84 43.60 1.06
C ILE A 332 2.09 43.22 1.87
N PHE A 333 1.94 42.37 2.86
CA PHE A 333 3.05 41.86 3.69
C PHE A 333 4.13 41.21 2.81
N LEU A 334 3.79 40.23 2.01
CA LEU A 334 4.74 39.49 1.18
C LEU A 334 5.46 40.41 0.17
N LYS A 335 4.77 41.41 -0.38
CA LYS A 335 5.32 42.34 -1.37
C LYS A 335 6.54 43.10 -0.85
N SER A 336 6.63 43.37 0.45
CA SER A 336 7.78 44.03 1.06
C SER A 336 9.03 43.17 1.13
N TYR A 337 8.86 41.83 1.17
CA TYR A 337 9.97 40.87 1.33
C TYR A 337 10.43 40.23 0.01
N VAL A 338 9.58 40.23 -1.01
CA VAL A 338 9.92 39.65 -2.33
C VAL A 338 10.92 40.50 -3.09
N LYS A 339 10.98 41.83 -2.81
CA LYS A 339 11.87 42.76 -3.48
C LYS A 339 13.33 42.39 -3.23
N GLY A 340 14.06 42.09 -4.28
CA GLY A 340 15.46 41.65 -4.23
C GLY A 340 15.64 40.10 -4.32
N HIS A 341 14.55 39.33 -4.25
CA HIS A 341 14.58 37.85 -4.35
C HIS A 341 13.88 37.32 -5.61
N GLU A 342 13.56 38.22 -6.58
CA GLU A 342 12.78 37.86 -7.76
C GLU A 342 13.43 36.73 -8.60
N GLN A 343 14.75 36.78 -8.73
CA GLN A 343 15.51 35.79 -9.51
C GLN A 343 15.53 34.42 -8.81
N GLU A 344 15.64 34.38 -7.50
CA GLU A 344 15.58 33.15 -6.71
C GLU A 344 14.18 32.54 -6.76
N LEU A 345 13.15 33.37 -6.69
CA LEU A 345 11.75 32.96 -6.78
C LEU A 345 11.41 32.43 -8.18
N ASP A 346 11.92 33.04 -9.24
CA ASP A 346 11.73 32.56 -10.64
C ASP A 346 12.43 31.21 -10.89
N ASN A 347 13.48 30.88 -10.13
CA ASN A 347 14.14 29.56 -10.20
C ASN A 347 13.35 28.45 -9.50
N VAL A 348 12.55 28.81 -8.50
CA VAL A 348 11.83 27.84 -7.66
C VAL A 348 10.33 27.73 -8.03
N PHE A 349 9.74 28.85 -8.38
CA PHE A 349 8.32 28.96 -8.77
C PHE A 349 8.23 29.50 -10.19
N THR A 350 7.15 29.13 -10.92
CA THR A 350 6.92 29.82 -12.20
C THR A 350 6.66 31.32 -11.92
N PRO A 351 7.18 32.21 -12.78
CA PRO A 351 7.02 33.67 -12.57
C PRO A 351 5.58 34.12 -12.40
N THR A 352 4.64 33.44 -13.03
CA THR A 352 3.21 33.71 -12.88
C THR A 352 2.67 33.26 -11.52
N THR A 353 3.24 32.22 -10.89
CA THR A 353 2.74 31.65 -9.64
C THR A 353 2.95 32.58 -8.46
N TRP A 354 4.19 33.00 -8.19
CA TRP A 354 4.47 33.82 -7.03
C TRP A 354 3.99 35.28 -7.20
N ARG A 355 3.95 35.81 -8.44
CA ARG A 355 3.39 37.14 -8.73
C ARG A 355 1.89 37.21 -8.45
N HIS A 356 1.14 36.11 -8.50
CA HIS A 356 -0.25 36.05 -8.07
C HIS A 356 -0.40 36.17 -6.55
N TRP A 357 0.61 35.76 -5.77
CA TRP A 357 0.55 35.86 -4.31
C TRP A 357 0.72 37.28 -3.77
N ILE A 358 1.38 38.15 -4.52
CA ILE A 358 1.59 39.59 -4.16
C ILE A 358 0.57 40.54 -4.80
N ARG A 359 -0.43 40.03 -5.51
CA ARG A 359 -1.47 40.85 -6.12
C ARG A 359 -2.52 41.24 -5.11
N THR A 360 -2.88 42.52 -5.13
CA THR A 360 -3.90 43.12 -4.27
C THR A 360 -5.22 43.37 -4.99
N ASP A 361 -5.27 43.16 -6.30
CA ASP A 361 -6.49 43.25 -7.11
C ASP A 361 -7.34 41.98 -7.03
N ASN A 362 -8.62 42.12 -7.38
CA ASN A 362 -9.58 41.00 -7.32
C ASN A 362 -9.46 40.00 -8.52
N SER A 363 -8.56 40.26 -9.47
CA SER A 363 -8.41 39.46 -10.68
C SER A 363 -7.20 38.51 -10.57
N GLY A 364 -7.45 37.28 -10.15
CA GLY A 364 -6.46 36.20 -10.17
C GLY A 364 -5.45 36.19 -9.03
N SER A 365 -5.75 36.88 -7.91
CA SER A 365 -4.96 36.78 -6.69
C SER A 365 -5.11 35.37 -6.07
N ALA A 366 -4.02 34.80 -5.55
CA ALA A 366 -3.97 33.50 -4.92
C ALA A 366 -3.14 33.55 -3.64
N LEU A 367 -3.30 32.54 -2.79
CA LEU A 367 -2.41 32.30 -1.65
C LEU A 367 -1.52 31.09 -1.95
N PRO A 368 -0.24 31.10 -1.50
CA PRO A 368 0.61 29.91 -1.58
C PRO A 368 0.01 28.79 -0.72
N ASP A 369 0.25 27.53 -1.09
CA ASP A 369 -0.03 26.41 -0.19
C ASP A 369 1.00 26.38 0.96
N ARG A 370 0.85 25.41 1.90
CA ARG A 370 1.72 25.30 3.06
C ARG A 370 3.20 25.14 2.68
N GLU A 371 3.48 24.25 1.75
CA GLU A 371 4.86 23.97 1.31
C GLU A 371 5.47 25.17 0.59
N GLN A 372 4.68 25.77 -0.29
CA GLN A 372 5.07 26.99 -1.00
C GLN A 372 5.30 28.16 -0.04
N TYR A 373 4.49 28.28 1.01
CA TYR A 373 4.67 29.31 2.04
C TYR A 373 5.98 29.11 2.81
N LEU A 374 6.26 27.89 3.26
CA LEU A 374 7.51 27.58 3.99
C LEU A 374 8.74 27.83 3.12
N LEU A 375 8.66 27.48 1.83
CA LEU A 375 9.74 27.71 0.88
C LEU A 375 9.93 29.21 0.58
N LEU A 376 8.83 29.98 0.43
CA LEU A 376 8.86 31.43 0.34
C LEU A 376 9.53 32.06 1.55
N LYS A 377 9.18 31.61 2.74
CA LYS A 377 9.76 32.09 3.98
C LYS A 377 11.26 31.81 4.05
N GLN A 378 11.69 30.64 3.61
CA GLN A 378 13.11 30.29 3.54
C GLN A 378 13.88 31.17 2.56
N ILE A 379 13.29 31.54 1.41
CA ILE A 379 13.93 32.37 0.38
C ILE A 379 13.94 33.85 0.80
N CYS A 380 12.81 34.37 1.25
CA CYS A 380 12.63 35.81 1.49
C CYS A 380 12.90 36.25 2.95
N GLY A 381 13.06 35.32 3.89
CA GLY A 381 13.46 35.59 5.28
C GLY A 381 12.46 36.46 6.08
N PHE A 382 11.14 36.38 5.80
CA PHE A 382 10.14 37.14 6.50
C PHE A 382 9.77 36.54 7.87
N PRO A 383 9.24 37.40 8.83
CA PRO A 383 8.88 36.93 10.17
C PRO A 383 7.63 36.07 10.24
N ASP A 384 7.28 35.60 11.44
CA ASP A 384 6.29 34.58 11.72
C ASP A 384 4.82 35.07 11.72
N ASP A 385 4.57 36.31 11.31
CA ASP A 385 3.27 36.98 11.41
C ASP A 385 2.08 36.18 10.82
N PHE A 386 2.34 35.38 9.80
CA PHE A 386 1.32 34.56 9.14
C PHE A 386 1.52 33.04 9.34
N ASP A 387 2.51 32.63 10.14
CA ASP A 387 2.86 31.23 10.28
C ASP A 387 1.67 30.37 10.74
N GLU A 388 1.00 30.77 11.81
CA GLU A 388 -0.15 30.03 12.33
C GLU A 388 -1.29 29.89 11.29
N GLN A 389 -1.59 30.98 10.58
CA GLN A 389 -2.66 31.00 9.58
C GLN A 389 -2.30 30.22 8.31
N MET A 390 -1.03 30.22 7.91
CA MET A 390 -0.56 29.63 6.65
C MET A 390 -0.15 28.18 6.79
N THR A 391 0.30 27.75 7.97
CA THR A 391 0.83 26.37 8.19
C THR A 391 -0.12 25.46 8.95
N THR A 392 -1.06 26.01 9.75
CA THR A 392 -2.04 25.19 10.45
C THR A 392 -3.18 24.80 9.50
N THR A 393 -3.27 23.53 9.22
CA THR A 393 -4.27 22.96 8.31
C THR A 393 -5.21 22.03 9.05
N VAL A 394 -6.43 21.90 8.55
CA VAL A 394 -7.41 20.90 8.97
C VAL A 394 -7.75 20.03 7.80
N THR A 395 -7.84 18.73 8.04
CA THR A 395 -8.26 17.78 7.02
C THR A 395 -9.78 17.78 6.94
N ILE A 396 -10.33 18.11 5.79
CA ILE A 396 -11.78 18.14 5.55
C ILE A 396 -12.12 17.04 4.56
N LEU A 397 -13.16 16.28 4.87
CA LEU A 397 -13.74 15.31 3.97
C LEU A 397 -14.77 15.95 3.07
N VAL A 398 -14.72 15.56 1.80
CA VAL A 398 -15.67 16.00 0.78
C VAL A 398 -16.30 14.78 0.14
N ASP A 399 -17.62 14.73 0.04
CA ASP A 399 -18.31 13.67 -0.70
C ASP A 399 -18.21 13.88 -2.22
N ASP A 400 -18.73 12.90 -2.97
CA ASP A 400 -18.76 12.92 -4.44
C ASP A 400 -19.54 14.10 -5.05
N LYS A 401 -20.21 14.89 -4.22
CA LYS A 401 -20.95 16.11 -4.61
C LYS A 401 -20.29 17.39 -4.12
N GLY A 402 -19.09 17.30 -3.54
CA GLY A 402 -18.38 18.45 -2.97
C GLY A 402 -18.93 18.93 -1.62
N ASN A 403 -19.87 18.16 -1.00
CA ASN A 403 -20.35 18.50 0.33
C ASN A 403 -19.29 18.15 1.37
N LYS A 404 -18.98 19.10 2.23
CA LYS A 404 -18.06 18.88 3.34
C LYS A 404 -18.66 17.87 4.32
N LYS A 405 -17.86 16.84 4.66
CA LYS A 405 -18.17 15.90 5.73
C LYS A 405 -17.06 15.96 6.75
N GLU A 406 -17.42 16.00 8.00
CA GLU A 406 -16.48 15.96 9.10
C GLU A 406 -16.38 14.53 9.61
N PHE A 407 -15.15 14.14 9.97
CA PHE A 407 -14.97 12.93 10.73
C PHE A 407 -15.69 13.12 12.08
N CYS A 408 -16.68 12.30 12.35
CA CYS A 408 -17.47 12.39 13.57
C CYS A 408 -17.23 11.22 14.54
N GLY A 409 -16.21 10.42 14.27
CA GLY A 409 -15.81 9.34 15.14
C GLY A 409 -15.74 7.99 14.44
N TRP A 410 -15.73 6.98 15.23
CA TRP A 410 -15.61 5.59 14.81
C TRP A 410 -16.87 4.83 15.15
N THR A 411 -17.17 3.76 14.38
CA THR A 411 -18.22 2.82 14.77
C THR A 411 -17.91 2.22 16.13
N ASP A 412 -18.95 1.98 16.93
CA ASP A 412 -18.85 1.24 18.18
C ASP A 412 -19.61 -0.09 18.05
N CYS A 413 -19.10 -1.12 18.68
CA CYS A 413 -19.76 -2.42 18.76
C CYS A 413 -20.67 -2.57 19.99
N GLY A 414 -20.67 -1.58 20.88
CA GLY A 414 -21.44 -1.61 22.14
C GLY A 414 -20.82 -2.47 23.25
N CYS A 415 -19.59 -2.96 23.09
CA CYS A 415 -18.96 -3.80 24.12
C CYS A 415 -18.38 -3.02 25.30
N GLY A 416 -18.13 -1.71 25.19
CA GLY A 416 -17.53 -0.87 26.22
C GLY A 416 -16.11 -1.26 26.65
N ALA A 417 -15.43 -2.14 25.90
CA ALA A 417 -14.14 -2.74 26.29
C ALA A 417 -12.92 -1.97 25.77
N GLY A 418 -13.12 -0.84 25.09
CA GLY A 418 -12.06 -0.11 24.40
C GLY A 418 -11.59 -0.82 23.13
N PHE A 419 -10.55 -0.26 22.52
CA PHE A 419 -10.05 -0.69 21.21
C PHE A 419 -8.53 -0.81 21.24
N GLU A 420 -8.00 -1.60 20.33
CA GLU A 420 -6.58 -1.82 20.14
C GLU A 420 -6.24 -1.88 18.64
N PRO A 421 -4.98 -1.65 18.23
CA PRO A 421 -4.57 -1.77 16.84
C PRO A 421 -4.79 -3.18 16.30
N GLY A 422 -5.17 -3.29 15.02
CA GLY A 422 -5.22 -4.57 14.32
C GLY A 422 -3.85 -5.23 14.22
N ILE A 423 -3.82 -6.56 14.06
CA ILE A 423 -2.61 -7.39 14.08
C ILE A 423 -2.28 -7.88 12.67
N VAL A 424 -1.06 -7.57 12.20
CA VAL A 424 -0.48 -8.10 10.96
C VAL A 424 0.46 -9.24 11.28
N LEU A 425 0.27 -10.41 10.68
CA LEU A 425 1.19 -11.55 10.78
C LEU A 425 1.97 -11.71 9.47
N ASP A 426 3.28 -11.92 9.58
CA ASP A 426 4.11 -12.46 8.50
C ASP A 426 4.79 -13.76 8.97
N PRO A 427 4.34 -14.93 8.48
CA PRO A 427 4.90 -16.22 8.87
C PRO A 427 6.27 -16.52 8.24
N PHE A 428 6.77 -15.66 7.36
CA PHE A 428 8.10 -15.74 6.74
C PHE A 428 8.74 -14.36 6.77
N MET A 429 8.98 -13.82 7.98
CA MET A 429 9.28 -12.41 8.24
C MET A 429 10.54 -11.91 7.52
N GLY A 430 11.55 -12.76 7.34
CA GLY A 430 12.79 -12.38 6.70
C GLY A 430 13.43 -11.15 7.36
N SER A 431 13.76 -10.14 6.55
CA SER A 431 14.35 -8.89 7.04
C SER A 431 13.37 -7.90 7.70
N GLY A 432 12.11 -8.30 7.96
CA GLY A 432 11.16 -7.53 8.76
C GLY A 432 10.40 -6.43 8.03
N THR A 433 10.31 -6.43 6.69
CA THR A 433 9.65 -5.35 5.95
C THR A 433 8.18 -5.20 6.34
N THR A 434 7.46 -6.31 6.50
CA THR A 434 6.05 -6.30 6.92
C THR A 434 5.89 -5.65 8.30
N ALA A 435 6.73 -6.01 9.27
CA ALA A 435 6.71 -5.44 10.62
C ALA A 435 7.05 -3.94 10.63
N VAL A 436 8.06 -3.53 9.85
CA VAL A 436 8.42 -2.11 9.67
C VAL A 436 7.25 -1.28 9.18
N VAL A 437 6.52 -1.77 8.16
CA VAL A 437 5.38 -1.04 7.60
C VAL A 437 4.17 -1.09 8.56
N ALA A 438 3.93 -2.23 9.23
CA ALA A 438 2.88 -2.34 10.24
C ALA A 438 3.10 -1.34 11.38
N LYS A 439 4.31 -1.29 11.96
CA LYS A 439 4.70 -0.32 12.99
C LYS A 439 4.54 1.12 12.50
N LYS A 440 5.03 1.44 11.29
CA LYS A 440 4.89 2.77 10.70
C LYS A 440 3.44 3.22 10.60
N LEU A 441 2.53 2.30 10.32
CA LEU A 441 1.09 2.54 10.19
C LEU A 441 0.31 2.39 11.51
N GLY A 442 0.98 2.24 12.65
CA GLY A 442 0.34 2.09 13.95
C GLY A 442 -0.42 0.77 14.13
N ARG A 443 -0.06 -0.29 13.40
CA ARG A 443 -0.62 -1.65 13.58
C ARG A 443 0.31 -2.47 14.46
N ASN A 444 -0.25 -3.42 15.20
CA ASN A 444 0.53 -4.46 15.83
C ASN A 444 1.03 -5.45 14.76
N TYR A 445 2.15 -6.10 15.03
CA TYR A 445 2.69 -7.14 14.17
C TYR A 445 3.11 -8.36 14.96
N ILE A 446 3.17 -9.49 14.27
CA ILE A 446 3.80 -10.74 14.73
C ILE A 446 4.61 -11.26 13.55
N GLY A 447 5.87 -11.62 13.79
CA GLY A 447 6.73 -12.25 12.79
C GLY A 447 7.09 -13.67 13.19
N ILE A 448 7.26 -14.56 12.20
CA ILE A 448 7.91 -15.85 12.40
C ILE A 448 9.09 -15.92 11.45
N GLU A 449 10.25 -16.31 11.97
CA GLU A 449 11.47 -16.41 11.16
C GLU A 449 12.34 -17.57 11.69
N LEU A 450 12.82 -18.38 10.77
CA LEU A 450 13.66 -19.52 11.10
C LEU A 450 15.11 -19.11 11.33
N ASN A 451 15.59 -18.09 10.58
CA ASN A 451 16.99 -17.66 10.60
C ASN A 451 17.26 -16.58 11.65
N PRO A 452 18.05 -16.85 12.70
CA PRO A 452 18.34 -15.86 13.74
C PRO A 452 19.02 -14.60 13.21
N LYS A 453 19.84 -14.70 12.17
CA LYS A 453 20.49 -13.53 11.54
C LYS A 453 19.49 -12.57 10.92
N TYR A 454 18.42 -13.10 10.33
CA TYR A 454 17.35 -12.26 9.79
C TYR A 454 16.53 -11.61 10.89
N ILE A 455 16.34 -12.29 12.01
CA ILE A 455 15.67 -11.71 13.20
C ILE A 455 16.46 -10.49 13.72
N GLU A 456 17.78 -10.58 13.81
CA GLU A 456 18.64 -9.46 14.23
C GLU A 456 18.49 -8.26 13.28
N ILE A 457 18.55 -8.51 11.95
CA ILE A 457 18.38 -7.48 10.93
C ILE A 457 16.99 -6.85 11.04
N ALA A 458 15.96 -7.65 11.16
CA ALA A 458 14.57 -7.20 11.27
C ALA A 458 14.37 -6.35 12.52
N ASN A 459 14.83 -6.79 13.68
CA ASN A 459 14.72 -6.05 14.93
C ASN A 459 15.42 -4.71 14.87
N LYS A 460 16.63 -4.64 14.28
CA LYS A 460 17.32 -3.37 14.07
C LYS A 460 16.48 -2.40 13.24
N ARG A 461 15.96 -2.84 12.10
CA ARG A 461 15.10 -2.01 11.22
C ARG A 461 13.83 -1.54 11.90
N ILE A 462 13.19 -2.43 12.65
CA ILE A 462 11.96 -2.12 13.37
C ILE A 462 12.23 -1.08 14.46
N ASN A 463 13.35 -1.18 15.18
CA ASN A 463 13.73 -0.24 16.24
C ASN A 463 14.02 1.16 15.67
N GLU A 464 14.62 1.24 14.50
CA GLU A 464 14.89 2.50 13.80
C GLU A 464 13.61 3.14 13.19
N THR A 465 12.50 2.39 13.10
CA THR A 465 11.26 2.87 12.50
C THR A 465 10.46 3.72 13.50
N LYS A 466 10.15 4.95 13.10
CA LYS A 466 9.21 5.83 13.81
C LYS A 466 7.78 5.56 13.33
N ILE A 467 6.83 5.63 14.26
CA ILE A 467 5.40 5.64 13.92
C ILE A 467 5.14 6.97 13.20
N VAL A 468 4.48 6.91 12.05
CA VAL A 468 3.95 8.12 11.44
C VAL A 468 2.72 8.49 12.26
N ASP A 469 2.83 9.56 13.05
CA ASP A 469 1.68 10.11 13.75
C ASP A 469 0.61 10.42 12.70
N ASP A 470 -0.42 9.58 12.64
CA ASP A 470 -1.57 9.86 11.80
C ASP A 470 -2.27 11.08 12.42
N LEU A 471 -2.62 12.06 11.59
CA LEU A 471 -3.26 13.31 12.02
C LEU A 471 -4.50 13.05 12.92
N PHE A 472 -5.05 11.84 12.88
CA PHE A 472 -6.19 11.41 13.68
C PHE A 472 -5.84 10.98 15.11
N ALA A 473 -4.60 10.58 15.41
CA ALA A 473 -4.14 10.31 16.77
C ALA A 473 -4.00 11.59 17.61
N VAL A 474 -3.78 12.73 16.95
CA VAL A 474 -3.67 14.06 17.60
C VAL A 474 -5.03 14.62 18.02
N ILE A 475 -6.14 14.17 17.41
CA ILE A 475 -7.50 14.64 17.70
C ILE A 475 -8.11 13.92 18.93
N GLN A 476 -7.47 12.86 19.44
CA GLN A 476 -7.91 12.13 20.64
C GLN A 476 -7.22 12.56 21.94
N LYS A 477 -6.32 13.52 21.89
CA LYS A 477 -5.83 14.28 23.06
C LYS A 477 -6.52 15.66 23.06
#